data_080d3cd3a3b5b9f01bb2ad335863a05c
#
_entry.id   080d3cd3a3b5b9f01bb2ad335863a05c
#
_cell.length_a   1.000
_cell.length_b   1.000
_cell.length_c   1.000
_cell.angle_alpha   90.00
_cell.angle_beta   90.00
_cell.angle_gamma   90.00
#
_symmetry.space_group_name_H-M   'P 1'
#
loop_
_entity.id
_entity.type
_entity.pdbx_description
1 polymer ?
#
loop_
_entity_poly.entity_id
_entity_poly.type
_entity_poly.pdbx_seq_one_letter_code
_entity_poly.pdbx_strand_id
1 'polypeptide(L)'
;MKRKIFFILLAAVFAAGIAFAEKLPVAKAFRPEKELYKTFANPDARHRPYVRWWWNGARVNEQEILRELDVMHKAGIGGVEINTIQFPDQTADTVGCAALTWLSDEWIRMVNVAADGCRERGMVCDIIVGSGWPFGAEYLAPEEQVQMLYPVTVDVKGGRFTIGRDEVLDMANAQVANPRSNPTKELLFIRLMPKHVAHFTEGVSYDDQAGNDTITVDVPEGEHVLYFFVKLNGYSRVILGAPGASGPVVNHLDGKAVERYLDKFSDAMHFTRGKLKGKIRAAFCDSFELEGNNWTPGMFAEFEKRMGYSLDPFLPYVFQRTGAMGEPVREAYGSSFSPEVTRDVIVRVR
;
A
#
# COMPACT_ATOMS: atom_id res chain seq x y z
N MET A 1 35.27 -31.30 28.35
CA MET A 1 35.31 -29.82 28.23
C MET A 1 34.20 -29.22 27.38
N LYS A 2 33.86 -29.76 26.23
CA LYS A 2 32.82 -29.17 25.32
C LYS A 2 31.38 -29.11 25.90
N ARG A 3 30.97 -30.04 26.75
CA ARG A 3 29.63 -30.04 27.39
C ARG A 3 29.44 -28.96 28.47
N LYS A 4 30.48 -28.56 29.19
CA LYS A 4 30.40 -27.52 30.22
C LYS A 4 30.28 -26.11 29.59
N ILE A 5 30.90 -25.89 28.44
CA ILE A 5 30.84 -24.61 27.71
C ILE A 5 29.45 -24.39 27.15
N PHE A 6 28.76 -25.46 26.68
CA PHE A 6 27.39 -25.36 26.14
C PHE A 6 26.37 -24.96 27.22
N PHE A 7 26.51 -25.49 28.43
CA PHE A 7 25.63 -25.12 29.55
C PHE A 7 25.86 -23.69 30.07
N ILE A 8 27.10 -23.20 30.03
CA ILE A 8 27.43 -21.83 30.43
C ILE A 8 26.88 -20.83 29.40
N LEU A 9 26.96 -21.15 28.10
CA LEU A 9 26.36 -20.32 27.04
C LEU A 9 24.83 -20.30 27.10
N LEU A 10 24.18 -21.44 27.41
CA LEU A 10 22.73 -21.50 27.57
C LEU A 10 22.26 -20.72 28.80
N ALA A 11 22.99 -20.78 29.90
CA ALA A 11 22.68 -19.98 31.09
C ALA A 11 22.90 -18.48 30.89
N ALA A 12 23.90 -18.08 30.10
CA ALA A 12 24.15 -16.70 29.77
C ALA A 12 23.06 -16.12 28.84
N VAL A 13 22.53 -16.90 27.89
CA VAL A 13 21.40 -16.50 27.03
C VAL A 13 20.11 -16.38 27.85
N PHE A 14 19.87 -17.28 28.80
CA PHE A 14 18.70 -17.19 29.70
C PHE A 14 18.82 -16.00 30.67
N ALA A 15 20.01 -15.72 31.22
CA ALA A 15 20.23 -14.55 32.07
C ALA A 15 20.11 -13.21 31.30
N ALA A 16 20.56 -13.16 30.03
CA ALA A 16 20.37 -12.02 29.17
C ALA A 16 18.89 -11.83 28.77
N GLY A 17 18.13 -12.92 28.56
CA GLY A 17 16.69 -12.88 28.31
C GLY A 17 15.88 -12.32 29.48
N ILE A 18 16.27 -12.68 30.71
CA ILE A 18 15.63 -12.20 31.93
C ILE A 18 15.99 -10.73 32.19
N ALA A 19 17.21 -10.29 31.91
CA ALA A 19 17.64 -8.91 32.05
C ALA A 19 16.97 -7.97 31.03
N PHE A 20 16.54 -8.49 29.88
CA PHE A 20 15.73 -7.72 28.90
C PHE A 20 14.24 -7.65 29.28
N ALA A 21 13.72 -8.65 29.99
CA ALA A 21 12.33 -8.64 30.48
C ALA A 21 12.10 -7.65 31.63
N GLU A 22 13.14 -7.32 32.41
CA GLU A 22 13.02 -6.34 33.50
C GLU A 22 12.97 -4.88 33.08
N LYS A 23 13.15 -4.57 31.78
CA LYS A 23 13.06 -3.17 31.26
C LYS A 23 11.79 -2.84 30.51
N LEU A 24 10.86 -3.76 30.39
CA LEU A 24 9.49 -3.38 30.00
C LEU A 24 8.88 -2.62 31.20
N PRO A 25 8.35 -1.41 31.02
CA PRO A 25 7.67 -0.72 32.11
C PRO A 25 6.53 -1.62 32.55
N VAL A 26 6.72 -2.28 33.69
CA VAL A 26 5.65 -2.97 34.39
C VAL A 26 4.51 -1.97 34.49
N ALA A 27 3.37 -2.26 33.89
CA ALA A 27 2.17 -1.48 34.01
C ALA A 27 2.03 -1.16 35.50
N LYS A 28 2.05 0.16 35.83
CA LYS A 28 2.05 0.62 37.22
C LYS A 28 0.95 -0.13 37.95
N ALA A 29 1.36 -0.93 38.93
CA ALA A 29 0.51 -1.82 39.67
C ALA A 29 -0.76 -1.13 40.15
N PHE A 30 -1.86 -1.86 39.99
CA PHE A 30 -3.15 -1.77 40.69
C PHE A 30 -3.38 -0.46 41.49
N ARG A 31 -4.09 0.45 40.84
CA ARG A 31 -4.57 1.66 41.54
C ARG A 31 -5.68 1.26 42.49
N PRO A 32 -5.71 1.85 43.70
CA PRO A 32 -6.84 1.63 44.62
C PRO A 32 -8.17 1.93 43.91
N GLU A 33 -9.20 1.14 44.19
CA GLU A 33 -10.52 1.19 43.55
C GLU A 33 -11.11 2.62 43.50
N LYS A 34 -10.94 3.41 44.60
CA LYS A 34 -11.38 4.82 44.65
C LYS A 34 -10.65 5.74 43.67
N GLU A 35 -9.36 5.47 43.38
CA GLU A 35 -8.58 6.25 42.44
C GLU A 35 -8.94 5.87 41.01
N LEU A 36 -9.21 4.59 40.74
CA LEU A 36 -9.74 4.13 39.48
C LEU A 36 -11.07 4.75 39.14
N TYR A 37 -12.01 4.80 40.10
CA TYR A 37 -13.29 5.43 39.92
C TYR A 37 -13.20 6.95 39.64
N LYS A 38 -12.32 7.68 40.34
CA LYS A 38 -12.06 9.09 40.05
C LYS A 38 -11.53 9.32 38.65
N THR A 39 -10.60 8.45 38.20
CA THR A 39 -10.02 8.53 36.85
C THR A 39 -11.07 8.18 35.80
N PHE A 40 -11.94 7.21 36.08
CA PHE A 40 -13.05 6.86 35.20
C PHE A 40 -14.10 7.98 35.09
N ALA A 41 -14.47 8.62 36.22
CA ALA A 41 -15.45 9.69 36.26
C ALA A 41 -14.94 10.99 35.62
N ASN A 42 -13.61 11.23 35.66
CA ASN A 42 -13.00 12.40 35.04
C ASN A 42 -11.66 11.97 34.36
N PRO A 43 -11.74 11.34 33.19
CA PRO A 43 -10.57 10.85 32.50
C PRO A 43 -9.69 11.99 31.99
N ASP A 44 -8.37 11.75 31.99
CA ASP A 44 -7.43 12.62 31.25
C ASP A 44 -7.64 12.53 29.74
N ALA A 45 -7.07 13.44 28.96
CA ALA A 45 -7.25 13.52 27.51
C ALA A 45 -6.98 12.19 26.80
N ARG A 46 -6.01 11.40 27.29
CA ARG A 46 -5.63 10.12 26.66
C ARG A 46 -6.71 9.03 26.77
N HIS A 47 -7.65 9.19 27.67
CA HIS A 47 -8.74 8.26 27.94
C HIS A 47 -10.12 8.82 27.52
N ARG A 48 -10.14 10.01 26.91
CA ARG A 48 -11.35 10.63 26.34
C ARG A 48 -11.51 10.21 24.87
N PRO A 49 -12.71 10.37 24.29
CA PRO A 49 -12.93 10.13 22.87
C PRO A 49 -12.00 10.96 21.99
N TYR A 50 -11.58 10.37 20.88
CA TYR A 50 -10.84 11.04 19.81
C TYR A 50 -11.74 11.14 18.61
N VAL A 51 -11.55 12.20 17.81
CA VAL A 51 -12.29 12.41 16.57
C VAL A 51 -11.35 12.52 15.40
N ARG A 52 -11.74 11.93 14.27
CA ARG A 52 -11.14 12.19 12.99
C ARG A 52 -11.59 13.56 12.54
N TRP A 53 -10.65 14.46 12.34
CA TRP A 53 -10.90 15.86 12.03
C TRP A 53 -10.66 16.13 10.56
N TRP A 54 -11.75 16.15 9.80
CA TRP A 54 -11.73 16.30 8.36
C TRP A 54 -11.41 17.73 7.93
N TRP A 55 -10.25 17.92 7.33
CA TRP A 55 -9.87 19.16 6.64
C TRP A 55 -10.23 19.01 5.17
N ASN A 56 -11.52 19.21 4.84
CA ASN A 56 -12.03 18.97 3.50
C ASN A 56 -11.41 19.90 2.47
N GLY A 57 -10.74 19.33 1.46
CA GLY A 57 -10.02 20.05 0.40
C GLY A 57 -8.85 20.88 0.92
N ALA A 58 -8.36 20.61 2.14
CA ALA A 58 -7.37 21.44 2.84
C ALA A 58 -7.80 22.93 2.96
N ARG A 59 -9.11 23.18 3.01
CA ARG A 59 -9.69 24.54 3.17
C ARG A 59 -9.82 24.86 4.65
N VAL A 60 -8.74 25.36 5.22
CA VAL A 60 -8.64 25.69 6.64
C VAL A 60 -7.96 27.04 6.85
N ASN A 61 -8.32 27.71 7.95
CA ASN A 61 -7.67 28.91 8.42
C ASN A 61 -7.47 28.85 9.93
N GLU A 62 -6.57 29.66 10.46
CA GLU A 62 -6.17 29.67 11.85
C GLU A 62 -7.34 29.93 12.81
N GLN A 63 -8.20 30.89 12.48
CA GLN A 63 -9.33 31.27 13.34
C GLN A 63 -10.31 30.11 13.50
N GLU A 64 -10.63 29.43 12.41
CA GLU A 64 -11.58 28.31 12.43
C GLU A 64 -10.99 27.08 13.10
N ILE A 65 -9.71 26.77 12.85
CA ILE A 65 -8.98 25.70 13.55
C ILE A 65 -9.11 25.88 15.07
N LEU A 66 -8.80 27.07 15.59
CA LEU A 66 -8.85 27.33 17.03
C LEU A 66 -10.28 27.31 17.56
N ARG A 67 -11.26 27.82 16.80
CA ARG A 67 -12.69 27.77 17.18
C ARG A 67 -13.19 26.33 17.29
N GLU A 68 -12.88 25.49 16.32
CA GLU A 68 -13.31 24.08 16.34
C GLU A 68 -12.65 23.31 17.49
N LEU A 69 -11.36 23.55 17.79
CA LEU A 69 -10.69 22.97 18.94
C LEU A 69 -11.36 23.38 20.27
N ASP A 70 -11.80 24.62 20.38
CA ASP A 70 -12.58 25.07 21.57
C ASP A 70 -13.89 24.30 21.71
N VAL A 71 -14.61 24.10 20.61
CA VAL A 71 -15.89 23.37 20.62
C VAL A 71 -15.65 21.90 21.01
N MET A 72 -14.67 21.25 20.41
CA MET A 72 -14.32 19.86 20.70
C MET A 72 -13.84 19.67 22.13
N HIS A 73 -12.99 20.57 22.63
CA HIS A 73 -12.52 20.53 24.01
C HIS A 73 -13.68 20.67 25.02
N LYS A 74 -14.59 21.64 24.80
CA LYS A 74 -15.78 21.83 25.63
C LYS A 74 -16.74 20.64 25.61
N ALA A 75 -16.79 19.92 24.48
CA ALA A 75 -17.54 18.68 24.33
C ALA A 75 -16.89 17.45 25.02
N GLY A 76 -15.70 17.61 25.61
CA GLY A 76 -15.00 16.53 26.31
C GLY A 76 -14.13 15.64 25.40
N ILE A 77 -13.87 16.08 24.17
CA ILE A 77 -12.94 15.38 23.26
C ILE A 77 -11.52 15.49 23.79
N GLY A 78 -10.81 14.36 23.84
CA GLY A 78 -9.45 14.28 24.36
C GLY A 78 -8.36 14.45 23.30
N GLY A 79 -8.70 14.29 22.03
CA GLY A 79 -7.75 14.43 20.94
C GLY A 79 -8.39 14.44 19.56
N VAL A 80 -7.60 14.86 18.58
CA VAL A 80 -7.99 14.93 17.18
C VAL A 80 -6.97 14.20 16.32
N GLU A 81 -7.41 13.63 15.21
CA GLU A 81 -6.59 13.16 14.13
C GLU A 81 -6.81 14.09 12.94
N ILE A 82 -5.81 14.91 12.62
CA ILE A 82 -5.87 15.79 11.43
C ILE A 82 -5.91 14.89 10.19
N ASN A 83 -6.99 14.99 9.43
CA ASN A 83 -7.24 14.18 8.26
C ASN A 83 -7.58 15.08 7.06
N THR A 84 -6.56 15.45 6.31
CA THR A 84 -6.72 16.27 5.10
C THR A 84 -7.20 15.37 3.96
N ILE A 85 -8.43 15.57 3.50
CA ILE A 85 -8.99 14.83 2.37
C ILE A 85 -9.84 15.77 1.49
N GLN A 86 -10.12 15.34 0.27
CA GLN A 86 -10.98 16.06 -0.66
C GLN A 86 -12.25 15.24 -0.91
N PHE A 87 -13.35 15.55 -0.23
CA PHE A 87 -14.64 14.98 -0.61
C PHE A 87 -15.06 15.47 -2.00
N PRO A 88 -15.83 14.66 -2.75
CA PRO A 88 -16.39 15.10 -4.01
C PRO A 88 -17.18 16.39 -3.81
N ASP A 89 -16.83 17.45 -4.54
CA ASP A 89 -17.55 18.71 -4.50
C ASP A 89 -18.94 18.53 -5.13
N GLN A 90 -19.95 18.52 -4.29
CA GLN A 90 -21.35 18.62 -4.73
C GLN A 90 -21.86 20.07 -4.73
N THR A 91 -21.09 20.98 -4.16
CA THR A 91 -21.41 22.41 -4.10
C THR A 91 -20.18 23.24 -4.43
N ALA A 92 -20.41 24.43 -5.00
CA ALA A 92 -19.36 25.41 -5.22
C ALA A 92 -18.94 26.15 -3.94
N ASP A 93 -19.34 25.65 -2.75
CA ASP A 93 -19.03 26.28 -1.47
C ASP A 93 -17.56 26.10 -1.12
N THR A 94 -16.82 27.19 -1.17
CA THR A 94 -15.40 27.25 -0.81
C THR A 94 -15.17 27.48 0.66
N VAL A 95 -16.24 27.55 1.49
CA VAL A 95 -16.20 27.92 2.93
C VAL A 95 -15.38 29.19 3.20
N GLY A 96 -15.29 30.08 2.22
CA GLY A 96 -14.58 31.34 2.32
C GLY A 96 -13.06 31.25 2.37
N CYS A 97 -12.44 30.08 2.13
CA CYS A 97 -11.00 29.96 2.06
C CYS A 97 -10.50 29.12 0.88
N ALA A 98 -9.31 29.46 0.39
CA ALA A 98 -8.67 28.71 -0.69
C ALA A 98 -8.17 27.35 -0.19
N ALA A 99 -8.16 26.35 -1.07
CA ALA A 99 -7.52 25.09 -0.80
C ALA A 99 -6.00 25.26 -0.67
N LEU A 100 -5.41 24.70 0.39
CA LEU A 100 -3.97 24.63 0.54
C LEU A 100 -3.42 23.40 -0.17
N THR A 101 -2.18 23.51 -0.66
CA THR A 101 -1.49 22.33 -1.19
C THR A 101 -0.91 21.51 -0.03
N TRP A 102 -1.21 20.24 0.01
CA TRP A 102 -0.66 19.31 1.01
C TRP A 102 0.88 19.36 1.01
N LEU A 103 1.48 19.40 2.19
CA LEU A 103 2.90 19.60 2.47
C LEU A 103 3.50 20.96 2.03
N SER A 104 2.69 21.94 1.62
CA SER A 104 3.19 23.32 1.47
C SER A 104 3.48 23.96 2.82
N ASP A 105 4.33 24.99 2.82
CA ASP A 105 4.66 25.74 4.04
C ASP A 105 3.42 26.27 4.76
N GLU A 106 2.42 26.71 4.00
CA GLU A 106 1.18 27.23 4.56
C GLU A 106 0.33 26.12 5.18
N TRP A 107 0.23 24.96 4.54
CA TRP A 107 -0.45 23.80 5.12
C TRP A 107 0.26 23.33 6.41
N ILE A 108 1.60 23.26 6.38
CA ILE A 108 2.42 22.92 7.55
C ILE A 108 2.23 23.95 8.68
N ARG A 109 2.09 25.22 8.34
CA ARG A 109 1.77 26.28 9.29
C ARG A 109 0.43 26.01 9.97
N MET A 110 -0.61 25.60 9.22
CA MET A 110 -1.93 25.26 9.80
C MET A 110 -1.83 24.04 10.70
N VAL A 111 -1.07 23.01 10.34
CA VAL A 111 -0.82 21.86 11.21
C VAL A 111 -0.13 22.28 12.53
N ASN A 112 0.81 23.24 12.47
CA ASN A 112 1.44 23.77 13.67
C ASN A 112 0.42 24.51 14.56
N VAL A 113 -0.46 25.34 13.97
CA VAL A 113 -1.55 26.02 14.70
C VAL A 113 -2.45 25.01 15.41
N ALA A 114 -2.84 23.94 14.71
CA ALA A 114 -3.67 22.88 15.27
C ALA A 114 -2.98 22.14 16.43
N ALA A 115 -1.71 21.77 16.23
CA ALA A 115 -0.92 21.05 17.24
C ALA A 115 -0.66 21.90 18.50
N ASP A 116 -0.35 23.19 18.34
CA ASP A 116 -0.20 24.12 19.45
C ASP A 116 -1.53 24.37 20.14
N GLY A 117 -2.61 24.58 19.39
CA GLY A 117 -3.97 24.74 19.93
C GLY A 117 -4.46 23.51 20.71
N CYS A 118 -4.11 22.30 20.27
CA CYS A 118 -4.37 21.07 21.04
C CYS A 118 -3.61 21.09 22.38
N ARG A 119 -2.31 21.40 22.33
CA ARG A 119 -1.45 21.43 23.51
C ARG A 119 -1.96 22.44 24.56
N GLU A 120 -2.35 23.63 24.13
CA GLU A 120 -2.91 24.66 25.00
C GLU A 120 -4.19 24.23 25.74
N ARG A 121 -4.97 23.34 25.11
CA ARG A 121 -6.21 22.78 25.66
C ARG A 121 -6.00 21.44 26.38
N GLY A 122 -4.74 20.96 26.48
CA GLY A 122 -4.45 19.63 27.04
C GLY A 122 -4.97 18.48 26.19
N MET A 123 -5.27 18.72 24.91
CA MET A 123 -5.70 17.72 23.94
C MET A 123 -4.51 17.06 23.25
N VAL A 124 -4.72 15.85 22.74
CA VAL A 124 -3.73 15.14 21.90
C VAL A 124 -3.97 15.44 20.43
N CYS A 125 -2.88 15.57 19.67
CA CYS A 125 -2.93 15.78 18.24
C CYS A 125 -2.24 14.60 17.52
N ASP A 126 -2.95 13.94 16.63
CA ASP A 126 -2.46 12.95 15.69
C ASP A 126 -2.68 13.45 14.26
N ILE A 127 -2.10 12.77 13.27
CA ILE A 127 -2.23 13.14 11.87
C ILE A 127 -2.27 11.90 10.98
N ILE A 128 -2.97 11.98 9.85
CA ILE A 128 -2.92 10.93 8.82
C ILE A 128 -1.59 10.95 8.07
N VAL A 129 -1.08 9.79 7.70
CA VAL A 129 -0.01 9.65 6.71
C VAL A 129 -0.60 9.90 5.32
N GLY A 130 -0.10 10.91 4.64
CA GLY A 130 -0.64 11.30 3.34
C GLY A 130 -1.89 12.17 3.44
N SER A 131 -2.69 12.12 2.39
CA SER A 131 -4.00 12.76 2.27
C SER A 131 -4.86 11.86 1.41
N GLY A 132 -5.99 11.39 1.93
CA GLY A 132 -6.75 10.30 1.31
C GLY A 132 -6.08 8.94 1.49
N TRP A 133 -6.51 7.94 0.71
CA TRP A 133 -6.02 6.57 0.81
C TRP A 133 -6.11 5.79 -0.53
N PRO A 134 -5.31 4.69 -0.70
CA PRO A 134 -4.04 4.46 -0.02
C PRO A 134 -3.10 5.64 -0.23
N PHE A 135 -2.11 5.84 0.67
CA PHE A 135 -1.28 7.02 0.55
C PHE A 135 -0.41 7.01 -0.73
N GLY A 136 -0.22 8.18 -1.27
CA GLY A 136 0.52 8.47 -2.48
C GLY A 136 0.64 9.98 -2.65
N ALA A 137 1.18 10.43 -3.78
CA ALA A 137 1.34 11.86 -4.05
C ALA A 137 1.64 12.15 -5.53
N GLU A 138 1.45 13.40 -5.91
CA GLU A 138 1.76 13.90 -7.26
C GLU A 138 3.28 13.92 -7.57
N TYR A 139 4.13 13.93 -6.55
CA TYR A 139 5.58 13.98 -6.70
C TYR A 139 6.27 12.62 -6.88
N LEU A 140 5.53 11.51 -6.81
CA LEU A 140 6.13 10.17 -6.93
C LEU A 140 6.76 9.96 -8.30
N ALA A 141 8.04 9.57 -8.30
CA ALA A 141 8.71 9.13 -9.51
C ALA A 141 8.04 7.84 -10.06
N PRO A 142 8.09 7.57 -11.37
CA PRO A 142 7.44 6.42 -11.95
C PRO A 142 7.78 5.09 -11.28
N GLU A 143 9.02 4.89 -10.87
CA GLU A 143 9.49 3.67 -10.20
C GLU A 143 8.96 3.50 -8.77
N GLU A 144 8.46 4.57 -8.16
CA GLU A 144 7.88 4.56 -6.81
C GLU A 144 6.38 4.29 -6.82
N GLN A 145 5.76 4.32 -7.99
CA GLN A 145 4.31 4.18 -8.14
C GLN A 145 3.88 2.72 -8.10
N VAL A 146 2.65 2.50 -7.65
CA VAL A 146 2.02 1.19 -7.59
C VAL A 146 2.06 0.45 -8.93
N GLN A 147 2.35 -0.85 -8.90
CA GLN A 147 2.51 -1.68 -10.08
C GLN A 147 1.61 -2.90 -10.06
N MET A 148 1.09 -3.24 -11.23
CA MET A 148 0.34 -4.47 -11.49
C MET A 148 0.98 -5.22 -12.63
N LEU A 149 1.19 -6.52 -12.47
CA LEU A 149 1.48 -7.42 -13.56
C LEU A 149 0.16 -8.00 -14.06
N TYR A 150 -0.23 -7.61 -15.28
CA TYR A 150 -1.51 -7.94 -15.89
C TYR A 150 -1.34 -8.99 -16.97
N PRO A 151 -1.98 -10.16 -16.88
CA PRO A 151 -1.92 -11.17 -17.90
C PRO A 151 -2.89 -10.86 -19.06
N VAL A 152 -2.37 -10.70 -20.25
CA VAL A 152 -3.11 -10.75 -21.52
C VAL A 152 -2.95 -12.14 -22.09
N THR A 153 -4.03 -12.75 -22.57
CA THR A 153 -3.99 -14.10 -23.11
C THR A 153 -4.54 -14.16 -24.52
N VAL A 154 -3.90 -14.98 -25.37
CA VAL A 154 -4.33 -15.24 -26.74
C VAL A 154 -4.32 -16.76 -26.98
N ASP A 155 -5.46 -17.31 -27.41
CA ASP A 155 -5.56 -18.70 -27.84
C ASP A 155 -4.87 -18.86 -29.20
N VAL A 156 -3.99 -19.86 -29.32
CA VAL A 156 -3.22 -20.13 -30.53
C VAL A 156 -3.23 -21.63 -30.84
N LYS A 157 -3.08 -21.95 -32.13
CA LYS A 157 -2.97 -23.34 -32.62
C LYS A 157 -1.70 -23.48 -33.43
N GLY A 158 -1.18 -24.69 -33.53
CA GLY A 158 0.08 -25.02 -34.17
C GLY A 158 0.44 -24.21 -35.40
N GLY A 159 1.71 -23.90 -35.58
CA GLY A 159 2.27 -23.08 -36.64
C GLY A 159 2.88 -21.76 -36.15
N ARG A 160 3.23 -20.86 -37.07
CA ARG A 160 3.82 -19.57 -36.72
C ARG A 160 2.74 -18.55 -36.42
N PHE A 161 2.78 -17.99 -35.19
CA PHE A 161 1.92 -16.91 -34.74
C PHE A 161 2.72 -15.60 -34.62
N THR A 162 2.11 -14.49 -35.03
CA THR A 162 2.74 -13.16 -34.97
C THR A 162 1.73 -12.13 -34.48
N ILE A 163 2.17 -11.24 -33.57
CA ILE A 163 1.36 -10.15 -33.02
C ILE A 163 2.23 -8.91 -32.79
N GLY A 164 1.64 -7.72 -32.94
CA GLY A 164 2.31 -6.47 -32.59
C GLY A 164 2.41 -6.27 -31.09
N ARG A 165 3.54 -5.76 -30.60
CA ARG A 165 3.69 -5.40 -29.17
C ARG A 165 2.65 -4.38 -28.74
N ASP A 166 2.41 -3.33 -29.52
CA ASP A 166 1.44 -2.28 -29.20
C ASP A 166 0.01 -2.84 -29.11
N GLU A 167 -0.35 -3.81 -29.96
CA GLU A 167 -1.62 -4.53 -29.86
C GLU A 167 -1.76 -5.25 -28.52
N VAL A 168 -0.71 -5.94 -28.06
CA VAL A 168 -0.70 -6.58 -26.73
C VAL A 168 -0.85 -5.56 -25.62
N LEU A 169 -0.15 -4.41 -25.70
CA LEU A 169 -0.25 -3.34 -24.71
C LEU A 169 -1.65 -2.72 -24.70
N ASP A 170 -2.30 -2.61 -25.85
CA ASP A 170 -3.68 -2.11 -25.93
C ASP A 170 -4.69 -3.09 -25.32
N MET A 171 -4.48 -4.39 -25.49
CA MET A 171 -5.30 -5.42 -24.83
C MET A 171 -5.22 -5.36 -23.31
N ALA A 172 -4.12 -4.88 -22.75
CA ALA A 172 -3.96 -4.68 -21.29
C ALA A 172 -4.74 -3.46 -20.74
N ASN A 173 -5.56 -2.78 -21.56
CA ASN A 173 -6.33 -1.60 -21.15
C ASN A 173 -7.63 -1.91 -20.41
N ALA A 174 -8.16 -3.09 -20.53
CA ALA A 174 -9.60 -3.29 -20.39
C ALA A 174 -10.16 -3.19 -18.95
N GLN A 175 -9.35 -3.08 -17.89
CA GLN A 175 -9.86 -3.20 -16.52
C GLN A 175 -9.06 -2.49 -15.42
N VAL A 176 -8.40 -1.39 -15.73
CA VAL A 176 -7.87 -0.54 -14.66
C VAL A 176 -9.06 0.14 -13.98
N ALA A 177 -9.30 -0.19 -12.72
CA ALA A 177 -10.49 0.20 -11.96
C ALA A 177 -10.70 1.72 -11.83
N ASN A 178 -9.69 2.54 -12.13
CA ASN A 178 -9.79 3.99 -12.05
C ASN A 178 -9.65 4.65 -13.43
N PRO A 179 -10.74 5.18 -14.02
CA PRO A 179 -10.70 5.84 -15.33
C PRO A 179 -9.84 7.13 -15.36
N ARG A 180 -9.38 7.61 -14.21
CA ARG A 180 -8.47 8.77 -14.11
C ARG A 180 -6.99 8.38 -14.10
N SER A 181 -6.66 7.10 -13.99
CA SER A 181 -5.29 6.64 -14.12
C SER A 181 -4.94 6.42 -15.59
N ASN A 182 -3.77 6.89 -15.98
CA ASN A 182 -3.17 6.63 -17.28
C ASN A 182 -1.84 5.89 -17.07
N PRO A 183 -1.89 4.57 -16.80
CA PRO A 183 -0.70 3.81 -16.47
C PRO A 183 0.24 3.75 -17.66
N THR A 184 1.53 3.81 -17.37
CA THR A 184 2.52 3.38 -18.36
C THR A 184 2.55 1.86 -18.42
N LYS A 185 2.77 1.31 -19.61
CA LYS A 185 2.71 -0.11 -19.89
C LYS A 185 4.03 -0.63 -20.41
N GLU A 186 4.41 -1.81 -19.95
CA GLU A 186 5.62 -2.49 -20.39
C GLU A 186 5.36 -4.00 -20.44
N LEU A 187 5.63 -4.63 -21.57
CA LEU A 187 5.59 -6.08 -21.68
C LEU A 187 6.85 -6.65 -21.03
N LEU A 188 6.68 -7.46 -19.97
CA LEU A 188 7.83 -8.03 -19.24
C LEU A 188 8.11 -9.47 -19.60
N PHE A 189 7.06 -10.30 -19.71
CA PHE A 189 7.24 -11.75 -19.89
C PHE A 189 6.25 -12.28 -20.91
N ILE A 190 6.66 -13.33 -21.61
CA ILE A 190 5.84 -14.05 -22.60
C ILE A 190 5.99 -15.55 -22.34
N ARG A 191 4.86 -16.25 -22.13
CA ARG A 191 4.83 -17.70 -21.87
C ARG A 191 3.84 -18.38 -22.80
N LEU A 192 4.28 -19.43 -23.47
CA LEU A 192 3.42 -20.33 -24.23
C LEU A 192 3.10 -21.55 -23.38
N MET A 193 1.81 -21.82 -23.19
CA MET A 193 1.32 -22.96 -22.42
C MET A 193 0.41 -23.83 -23.27
N PRO A 194 0.38 -25.16 -23.06
CA PRO A 194 -0.72 -25.98 -23.56
C PRO A 194 -2.06 -25.47 -23.00
N LYS A 195 -3.12 -25.43 -23.82
CA LYS A 195 -4.44 -24.95 -23.38
C LYS A 195 -5.04 -25.86 -22.30
N HIS A 196 -4.81 -27.16 -22.41
CA HIS A 196 -5.28 -28.16 -21.47
C HIS A 196 -4.07 -28.82 -20.79
N VAL A 197 -3.92 -28.58 -19.51
CA VAL A 197 -2.87 -29.17 -18.69
C VAL A 197 -3.49 -30.07 -17.62
N ALA A 198 -3.02 -31.30 -17.50
CA ALA A 198 -3.42 -32.25 -16.47
C ALA A 198 -2.59 -32.15 -15.20
N HIS A 199 -1.34 -31.71 -15.33
CA HIS A 199 -0.37 -31.54 -14.25
C HIS A 199 0.40 -30.23 -14.45
N PHE A 200 1.14 -29.81 -13.41
CA PHE A 200 2.02 -28.66 -13.53
C PHE A 200 2.97 -28.83 -14.73
N THR A 201 2.99 -27.83 -15.59
CA THR A 201 3.85 -27.77 -16.79
C THR A 201 4.42 -26.37 -16.87
N GLU A 202 5.73 -26.27 -17.06
CA GLU A 202 6.37 -24.99 -17.29
C GLU A 202 6.00 -24.45 -18.68
N GLY A 203 5.75 -23.15 -18.75
CA GLY A 203 5.54 -22.48 -20.02
C GLY A 203 6.86 -22.29 -20.77
N VAL A 204 6.82 -22.38 -22.09
CA VAL A 204 7.97 -22.00 -22.91
C VAL A 204 8.12 -20.48 -22.90
N SER A 205 9.27 -19.98 -22.50
CA SER A 205 9.57 -18.54 -22.44
C SER A 205 9.94 -17.98 -23.80
N TYR A 206 9.43 -16.78 -24.10
CA TYR A 206 9.78 -15.92 -25.22
C TYR A 206 10.11 -14.50 -24.74
N ASP A 207 10.64 -14.35 -23.55
CA ASP A 207 10.91 -13.04 -22.91
C ASP A 207 11.93 -12.21 -23.70
N ASP A 208 12.83 -12.87 -24.45
CA ASP A 208 13.77 -12.24 -25.36
C ASP A 208 13.09 -11.40 -26.46
N GLN A 209 11.81 -11.65 -26.73
CA GLN A 209 11.00 -10.90 -27.69
C GLN A 209 10.17 -9.78 -27.08
N ALA A 210 10.11 -9.64 -25.77
CA ALA A 210 9.27 -8.65 -25.12
C ALA A 210 9.58 -7.19 -25.52
N GLY A 211 10.84 -6.93 -25.92
CA GLY A 211 11.29 -5.63 -26.43
C GLY A 211 11.08 -5.39 -27.93
N ASN A 212 10.69 -6.41 -28.70
CA ASN A 212 10.51 -6.31 -30.15
C ASN A 212 9.17 -5.64 -30.49
N ASP A 213 9.11 -4.89 -31.60
CA ASP A 213 7.85 -4.31 -32.10
C ASP A 213 6.87 -5.38 -32.60
N THR A 214 7.41 -6.51 -33.07
CA THR A 214 6.66 -7.68 -33.51
C THR A 214 7.16 -8.92 -32.79
N ILE A 215 6.24 -9.64 -32.18
CA ILE A 215 6.48 -10.86 -31.43
C ILE A 215 6.11 -12.04 -32.33
N THR A 216 7.02 -12.97 -32.53
CA THR A 216 6.80 -14.17 -33.35
C THR A 216 7.05 -15.41 -32.50
N VAL A 217 6.09 -16.31 -32.48
CA VAL A 217 6.14 -17.55 -31.69
C VAL A 217 5.89 -18.74 -32.63
N ASP A 218 6.76 -19.72 -32.59
CA ASP A 218 6.52 -21.00 -33.25
C ASP A 218 5.74 -21.90 -32.27
N VAL A 219 4.45 -22.10 -32.57
CA VAL A 219 3.50 -22.83 -31.72
C VAL A 219 3.52 -24.30 -32.10
N PRO A 220 3.78 -25.24 -31.18
CA PRO A 220 3.67 -26.67 -31.41
C PRO A 220 2.28 -27.09 -31.89
N GLU A 221 2.15 -28.27 -32.51
CA GLU A 221 0.84 -28.81 -32.84
C GLU A 221 -0.10 -28.92 -31.62
N GLY A 222 -1.37 -28.62 -31.83
CA GLY A 222 -2.40 -28.60 -30.79
C GLY A 222 -2.83 -27.21 -30.35
N GLU A 223 -3.64 -27.17 -29.31
CA GLU A 223 -4.18 -25.93 -28.75
C GLU A 223 -3.30 -25.42 -27.62
N HIS A 224 -2.94 -24.14 -27.70
CA HIS A 224 -2.07 -23.45 -26.74
C HIS A 224 -2.67 -22.09 -26.34
N VAL A 225 -2.14 -21.54 -25.26
CA VAL A 225 -2.42 -20.17 -24.80
C VAL A 225 -1.09 -19.42 -24.69
N LEU A 226 -1.02 -18.28 -25.34
CA LEU A 226 0.04 -17.30 -25.11
C LEU A 226 -0.38 -16.35 -23.99
N TYR A 227 0.46 -16.27 -22.98
CA TYR A 227 0.38 -15.30 -21.89
C TYR A 227 1.38 -14.18 -22.12
N PHE A 228 0.90 -12.97 -22.17
CA PHE A 228 1.70 -11.75 -22.18
C PHE A 228 1.52 -11.05 -20.85
N PHE A 229 2.57 -10.93 -20.07
CA PHE A 229 2.51 -10.28 -18.77
C PHE A 229 2.94 -8.82 -18.90
N VAL A 230 1.96 -7.93 -18.88
CA VAL A 230 2.14 -6.49 -19.04
C VAL A 230 2.17 -5.82 -17.67
N LYS A 231 3.26 -5.13 -17.37
CA LYS A 231 3.36 -4.26 -16.21
C LYS A 231 2.57 -2.98 -16.47
N LEU A 232 1.59 -2.71 -15.62
CA LEU A 232 0.87 -1.44 -15.54
C LEU A 232 1.42 -0.64 -14.36
N ASN A 233 2.09 0.48 -14.65
CA ASN A 233 2.71 1.31 -13.62
C ASN A 233 1.89 2.57 -13.39
N GLY A 234 1.60 2.91 -12.10
CA GLY A 234 0.76 4.05 -11.74
C GLY A 234 -0.72 3.85 -12.09
N TYR A 235 -1.19 2.62 -12.10
CA TYR A 235 -2.58 2.28 -12.49
C TYR A 235 -3.62 2.71 -11.45
N SER A 236 -3.23 3.00 -10.22
CA SER A 236 -4.13 3.45 -9.15
C SER A 236 -3.71 4.81 -8.61
N ARG A 237 -4.71 5.61 -8.24
CA ARG A 237 -4.54 6.95 -7.68
C ARG A 237 -5.15 7.02 -6.29
N VAL A 238 -4.61 7.93 -5.49
CA VAL A 238 -5.14 8.24 -4.16
C VAL A 238 -6.62 8.60 -4.24
N ILE A 239 -7.43 7.94 -3.41
CA ILE A 239 -8.85 8.22 -3.25
C ILE A 239 -8.99 9.42 -2.33
N LEU A 240 -9.74 10.44 -2.75
CA LEU A 240 -10.01 11.65 -1.99
C LEU A 240 -8.74 12.43 -1.57
N GLY A 241 -7.65 12.35 -2.32
CA GLY A 241 -6.45 13.14 -2.08
C GLY A 241 -6.70 14.63 -2.25
N ALA A 242 -6.25 15.45 -1.32
CA ALA A 242 -6.23 16.92 -1.44
C ALA A 242 -5.17 17.37 -2.47
N PRO A 243 -5.20 18.65 -2.93
CA PRO A 243 -4.19 19.17 -3.84
C PRO A 243 -2.77 18.88 -3.34
N GLY A 244 -1.89 18.40 -4.22
CA GLY A 244 -0.53 17.94 -3.91
C GLY A 244 -0.42 16.46 -3.53
N ALA A 245 -1.51 15.84 -3.05
CA ALA A 245 -1.57 14.42 -2.69
C ALA A 245 -2.47 13.59 -3.62
N SER A 246 -3.18 14.21 -4.57
CA SER A 246 -4.09 13.52 -5.50
C SER A 246 -3.36 12.84 -6.67
N GLY A 247 -2.23 12.19 -6.39
CA GLY A 247 -1.35 11.54 -7.33
C GLY A 247 -1.50 10.03 -7.41
N PRO A 248 -0.52 9.35 -8.03
CA PRO A 248 -0.43 7.90 -8.00
C PRO A 248 -0.25 7.40 -6.57
N VAL A 249 -0.74 6.19 -6.29
CA VAL A 249 -0.48 5.47 -5.05
C VAL A 249 0.99 5.01 -5.03
N VAL A 250 1.64 5.04 -3.86
CA VAL A 250 3.01 4.53 -3.72
C VAL A 250 3.02 3.00 -3.89
N ASN A 251 4.10 2.43 -4.40
CA ASN A 251 4.25 0.97 -4.44
C ASN A 251 4.48 0.41 -3.04
N HIS A 252 3.41 -0.03 -2.39
CA HIS A 252 3.44 -0.59 -1.03
C HIS A 252 4.19 -1.93 -0.93
N LEU A 253 4.51 -2.58 -2.05
CA LEU A 253 5.36 -3.77 -2.09
C LEU A 253 6.85 -3.42 -2.21
N ASP A 254 7.20 -2.16 -2.45
CA ASP A 254 8.58 -1.68 -2.47
C ASP A 254 8.90 -0.91 -1.18
N GLY A 255 9.62 -1.58 -0.26
CA GLY A 255 10.03 -0.97 1.00
C GLY A 255 10.81 0.32 0.83
N LYS A 256 11.62 0.46 -0.24
CA LYS A 256 12.39 1.69 -0.52
C LYS A 256 11.49 2.83 -0.99
N ALA A 257 10.47 2.55 -1.79
CA ALA A 257 9.50 3.56 -2.22
C ALA A 257 8.69 4.07 -1.01
N VAL A 258 8.26 3.17 -0.13
CA VAL A 258 7.57 3.53 1.12
C VAL A 258 8.47 4.34 2.04
N GLU A 259 9.73 3.93 2.23
CA GLU A 259 10.71 4.65 3.06
C GLU A 259 10.93 6.09 2.54
N ARG A 260 11.20 6.26 1.25
CA ARG A 260 11.37 7.59 0.64
C ARG A 260 10.13 8.48 0.78
N TYR A 261 8.94 7.88 0.64
CA TYR A 261 7.69 8.61 0.85
C TYR A 261 7.56 9.12 2.30
N LEU A 262 7.81 8.23 3.27
CA LEU A 262 7.72 8.55 4.70
C LEU A 262 8.82 9.53 5.12
N ASP A 263 10.02 9.41 4.59
CA ASP A 263 11.12 10.36 4.82
C ASP A 263 10.74 11.75 4.33
N LYS A 264 10.20 11.85 3.11
CA LYS A 264 9.76 13.15 2.57
C LYS A 264 8.64 13.77 3.41
N PHE A 265 7.67 12.95 3.86
CA PHE A 265 6.62 13.39 4.77
C PHE A 265 7.21 13.87 6.12
N SER A 266 8.08 13.06 6.72
CA SER A 266 8.74 13.37 7.99
C SER A 266 9.60 14.62 7.92
N ASP A 267 10.36 14.79 6.84
CA ASP A 267 11.21 15.95 6.64
C ASP A 267 10.41 17.24 6.44
N ALA A 268 9.37 17.22 5.62
CA ALA A 268 8.47 18.33 5.43
C ALA A 268 7.79 18.74 6.75
N MET A 269 7.34 17.76 7.52
CA MET A 269 6.69 17.97 8.82
C MET A 269 7.66 18.28 9.96
N HIS A 270 8.97 18.14 9.75
CA HIS A 270 10.00 18.35 10.78
C HIS A 270 9.74 17.58 12.08
N PHE A 271 9.27 16.32 12.00
CA PHE A 271 8.95 15.49 13.17
C PHE A 271 10.13 15.23 14.09
N THR A 272 11.33 15.08 13.52
CA THR A 272 12.56 14.81 14.28
C THR A 272 13.25 16.07 14.77
N ARG A 273 12.97 17.21 14.13
CA ARG A 273 13.57 18.52 14.42
C ARG A 273 12.57 19.63 14.04
N GLY A 274 12.68 20.79 14.66
CA GLY A 274 11.81 21.93 14.33
C GLY A 274 10.51 21.99 15.13
N LYS A 275 9.54 22.76 14.63
CA LYS A 275 8.36 23.20 15.40
C LYS A 275 7.38 22.08 15.75
N LEU A 276 7.30 21.01 14.96
CA LEU A 276 6.36 19.90 15.22
C LEU A 276 6.94 18.78 16.08
N LYS A 277 8.24 18.82 16.41
CA LYS A 277 8.85 17.82 17.27
C LYS A 277 8.12 17.66 18.58
N GLY A 278 7.60 16.46 18.84
CA GLY A 278 6.89 16.11 20.08
C GLY A 278 5.49 16.71 20.25
N LYS A 279 4.95 17.39 19.22
CA LYS A 279 3.59 17.93 19.24
C LYS A 279 2.56 16.97 18.65
N ILE A 280 2.93 16.22 17.62
CA ILE A 280 2.14 15.14 17.03
C ILE A 280 2.51 13.84 17.74
N ARG A 281 1.49 13.15 18.30
CA ARG A 281 1.71 11.90 19.04
C ARG A 281 1.90 10.71 18.13
N ALA A 282 1.08 10.60 17.09
CA ALA A 282 1.05 9.46 16.19
C ALA A 282 0.69 9.88 14.77
N ALA A 283 1.18 9.10 13.81
CA ALA A 283 0.76 9.15 12.42
C ALA A 283 -0.15 7.93 12.17
N PHE A 284 -1.37 8.19 11.72
CA PHE A 284 -2.36 7.16 11.37
C PHE A 284 -2.22 6.79 9.90
N CYS A 285 -2.19 5.51 9.60
CA CYS A 285 -2.26 5.02 8.24
C CYS A 285 -3.68 4.52 7.97
N ASP A 286 -4.34 5.09 6.98
CA ASP A 286 -5.68 4.68 6.56
C ASP A 286 -5.65 3.40 5.71
N SER A 287 -6.75 3.07 5.07
CA SER A 287 -6.97 1.82 4.33
C SER A 287 -5.92 1.55 3.26
N PHE A 288 -5.47 0.29 3.20
CA PHE A 288 -4.65 -0.25 2.12
C PHE A 288 -5.57 -0.87 1.05
N GLU A 289 -6.32 -0.06 0.35
CA GLU A 289 -7.16 -0.50 -0.77
C GLU A 289 -6.30 -0.66 -2.03
N LEU A 290 -5.43 -1.66 -1.99
CA LEU A 290 -4.37 -1.90 -2.98
C LEU A 290 -4.83 -2.88 -4.07
N GLU A 291 -6.07 -2.80 -4.52
CA GLU A 291 -6.61 -3.69 -5.53
C GLU A 291 -5.70 -3.79 -6.76
N GLY A 292 -5.32 -5.02 -7.10
CA GLY A 292 -4.44 -5.30 -8.22
C GLY A 292 -2.95 -5.02 -8.01
N ASN A 293 -2.52 -4.50 -6.86
CA ASN A 293 -1.10 -4.34 -6.54
C ASN A 293 -0.47 -5.71 -6.28
N ASN A 294 0.18 -6.26 -7.28
CA ASN A 294 0.74 -7.61 -7.26
C ASN A 294 2.18 -7.67 -7.78
N TRP A 295 2.80 -6.52 -8.08
CA TRP A 295 4.12 -6.49 -8.68
C TRP A 295 5.02 -5.40 -8.07
N THR A 296 6.30 -5.72 -7.98
CA THR A 296 7.37 -4.80 -7.61
C THR A 296 8.70 -5.25 -8.26
N PRO A 297 9.61 -4.32 -8.58
CA PRO A 297 10.94 -4.69 -9.03
C PRO A 297 11.65 -5.61 -8.03
N GLY A 298 12.34 -6.64 -8.53
CA GLY A 298 13.04 -7.59 -7.67
C GLY A 298 12.16 -8.66 -7.00
N MET A 299 10.86 -8.74 -7.33
CA MET A 299 9.95 -9.73 -6.74
C MET A 299 10.46 -11.17 -6.87
N PHE A 300 10.99 -11.56 -8.03
CA PHE A 300 11.52 -12.91 -8.23
C PHE A 300 12.69 -13.21 -7.31
N ALA A 301 13.64 -12.29 -7.19
CA ALA A 301 14.82 -12.47 -6.33
C ALA A 301 14.42 -12.55 -4.85
N GLU A 302 13.47 -11.71 -4.41
CA GLU A 302 13.00 -11.74 -3.02
C GLU A 302 12.17 -13.00 -2.73
N PHE A 303 11.36 -13.45 -3.68
CA PHE A 303 10.63 -14.71 -3.58
C PHE A 303 11.59 -15.90 -3.47
N GLU A 304 12.54 -16.01 -4.38
CA GLU A 304 13.54 -17.10 -4.39
C GLU A 304 14.37 -17.11 -3.10
N LYS A 305 14.78 -15.95 -2.62
CA LYS A 305 15.50 -15.80 -1.35
C LYS A 305 14.70 -16.32 -0.15
N ARG A 306 13.39 -16.09 -0.13
CA ARG A 306 12.51 -16.49 0.99
C ARG A 306 12.05 -17.93 0.88
N MET A 307 11.71 -18.38 -0.32
CA MET A 307 11.07 -19.66 -0.57
C MET A 307 12.05 -20.76 -1.02
N GLY A 308 13.24 -20.40 -1.49
CA GLY A 308 14.27 -21.33 -1.92
C GLY A 308 14.05 -21.91 -3.32
N TYR A 309 13.13 -21.35 -4.11
CA TYR A 309 12.86 -21.73 -5.50
C TYR A 309 12.35 -20.53 -6.30
N SER A 310 12.45 -20.60 -7.64
CA SER A 310 12.04 -19.51 -8.53
C SER A 310 10.52 -19.43 -8.69
N LEU A 311 9.97 -18.21 -8.70
CA LEU A 311 8.56 -17.93 -9.02
C LEU A 311 8.30 -18.00 -10.55
N ASP A 312 9.32 -17.81 -11.36
CA ASP A 312 9.22 -17.67 -12.82
C ASP A 312 8.40 -18.77 -13.52
N PRO A 313 8.63 -20.08 -13.26
CA PRO A 313 7.85 -21.14 -13.90
C PRO A 313 6.36 -21.13 -13.56
N PHE A 314 5.98 -20.42 -12.50
CA PHE A 314 4.62 -20.37 -11.99
C PHE A 314 3.82 -19.15 -12.46
N LEU A 315 4.42 -18.25 -13.25
CA LEU A 315 3.76 -17.00 -13.68
C LEU A 315 2.34 -17.22 -14.24
N PRO A 316 2.08 -18.13 -15.19
CA PRO A 316 0.74 -18.34 -15.74
C PRO A 316 -0.30 -18.82 -14.73
N TYR A 317 0.16 -19.41 -13.62
CA TYR A 317 -0.72 -19.95 -12.58
C TYR A 317 -1.01 -18.94 -11.47
N VAL A 318 -0.04 -18.08 -11.15
CA VAL A 318 -0.10 -17.13 -10.03
C VAL A 318 -0.75 -15.83 -10.47
N PHE A 319 -0.37 -15.29 -11.62
CA PHE A 319 -0.89 -14.04 -12.15
C PHE A 319 -2.09 -14.31 -13.07
N GLN A 320 -3.17 -14.74 -12.47
CA GLN A 320 -4.44 -14.90 -13.17
C GLN A 320 -5.19 -13.58 -13.20
N ARG A 321 -5.99 -13.37 -14.25
CA ARG A 321 -6.88 -12.22 -14.33
C ARG A 321 -7.91 -12.29 -13.21
N THR A 322 -8.04 -11.20 -12.45
CA THR A 322 -9.08 -11.03 -11.46
C THR A 322 -10.20 -10.16 -12.03
N GLY A 323 -11.45 -10.45 -11.65
CA GLY A 323 -12.61 -9.62 -11.98
C GLY A 323 -12.57 -8.25 -11.28
N ALA A 324 -13.52 -7.39 -11.61
CA ALA A 324 -13.62 -6.01 -11.11
C ALA A 324 -13.69 -5.88 -9.56
N MET A 325 -13.91 -6.96 -8.84
CA MET A 325 -14.00 -7.02 -7.37
C MET A 325 -12.94 -7.95 -6.76
N GLY A 326 -11.82 -8.19 -7.46
CA GLY A 326 -10.78 -9.11 -6.97
C GLY A 326 -11.17 -10.60 -7.04
N GLU A 327 -12.35 -10.92 -7.52
CA GLU A 327 -12.78 -12.30 -7.74
C GLU A 327 -12.01 -12.92 -8.91
N PRO A 328 -11.49 -14.16 -8.77
CA PRO A 328 -10.88 -14.86 -9.89
C PRO A 328 -11.90 -14.97 -11.02
N VAL A 329 -11.58 -14.50 -12.22
CA VAL A 329 -12.43 -14.70 -13.40
C VAL A 329 -12.34 -16.16 -13.82
N ARG A 330 -13.06 -17.02 -13.11
CA ARG A 330 -13.11 -18.45 -13.40
C ARG A 330 -13.66 -18.75 -14.78
N GLU A 331 -14.55 -17.91 -15.30
CA GLU A 331 -15.20 -18.15 -16.58
C GLU A 331 -14.30 -17.89 -17.79
N ALA A 332 -13.37 -16.96 -17.73
CA ALA A 332 -12.46 -16.71 -18.85
C ALA A 332 -11.28 -17.71 -18.91
N TYR A 333 -10.89 -18.29 -17.77
CA TYR A 333 -9.76 -19.22 -17.64
C TYR A 333 -10.14 -20.53 -16.99
N GLY A 334 -11.37 -20.69 -16.55
CA GLY A 334 -11.84 -21.84 -15.77
C GLY A 334 -11.74 -23.20 -16.49
N SER A 335 -11.51 -23.18 -17.79
CA SER A 335 -11.24 -24.40 -18.56
C SER A 335 -9.76 -24.73 -18.69
N SER A 336 -8.86 -23.81 -18.35
CA SER A 336 -7.41 -23.99 -18.56
C SER A 336 -6.72 -24.77 -17.44
N PHE A 337 -7.24 -24.65 -16.21
CA PHE A 337 -6.63 -25.31 -15.05
C PHE A 337 -7.65 -26.15 -14.30
N SER A 338 -7.47 -27.48 -14.33
CA SER A 338 -8.28 -28.39 -13.54
C SER A 338 -8.07 -28.17 -12.03
N PRO A 339 -8.99 -28.62 -11.15
CA PRO A 339 -8.77 -28.59 -9.70
C PRO A 339 -7.50 -29.32 -9.26
N GLU A 340 -7.10 -30.35 -10.00
CA GLU A 340 -5.88 -31.11 -9.76
C GLU A 340 -4.62 -30.26 -10.04
N VAL A 341 -4.58 -29.54 -11.17
CA VAL A 341 -3.48 -28.63 -11.51
C VAL A 341 -3.39 -27.50 -10.50
N THR A 342 -4.53 -26.90 -10.12
CA THR A 342 -4.57 -25.86 -9.08
C THR A 342 -4.02 -26.38 -7.76
N ARG A 343 -4.34 -27.60 -7.38
CA ARG A 343 -3.80 -28.25 -6.16
C ARG A 343 -2.30 -28.48 -6.27
N ASP A 344 -1.80 -28.97 -7.40
CA ASP A 344 -0.38 -29.20 -7.65
C ASP A 344 0.42 -27.90 -7.54
N VAL A 345 -0.08 -26.81 -8.11
CA VAL A 345 0.53 -25.47 -7.99
C VAL A 345 0.53 -25.01 -6.54
N ILE A 346 -0.60 -25.10 -5.83
CA ILE A 346 -0.68 -24.71 -4.42
C ILE A 346 0.32 -25.49 -3.57
N VAL A 347 0.50 -26.77 -3.82
CA VAL A 347 1.48 -27.60 -3.09
C VAL A 347 2.92 -27.20 -3.40
N ARG A 348 3.19 -26.75 -4.64
CA ARG A 348 4.54 -26.34 -5.06
C ARG A 348 4.90 -24.92 -4.66
N VAL A 349 3.93 -24.02 -4.56
CA VAL A 349 4.14 -22.59 -4.26
C VAL A 349 4.01 -22.29 -2.75
N ARG A 350 3.53 -23.23 -1.95
CA ARG A 350 3.51 -23.17 -0.48
C ARG A 350 4.77 -23.75 0.12
#